data_31f65aea62e879b24ab12c669f8e5528
#
_entry.id   31f65aea62e879b24ab12c669f8e5528
#
_cell.length_a   1.000
_cell.length_b   1.000
_cell.length_c   1.000
_cell.angle_alpha   90.00
_cell.angle_beta   90.00
_cell.angle_gamma   90.00
#
_symmetry.space_group_name_H-M   'P 1'
#
loop_
_entity.id
_entity.type
_entity.pdbx_description
1 polymer ?
#
loop_
_entity_poly.entity_id
_entity_poly.type
_entity_poly.pdbx_seq_one_letter_code
_entity_poly.pdbx_strand_id
1 'polypeptide(L)'
;MSLVITHAIPVYAPAWQFGGPVLSVSRLCEGLAAQGHQVKVITTNAGLPDFPSEQLGKPIQRLGVEVTYFPVNQLNSTIRSRALNKALPKLLQDADLLHLSAIWQPLGIQIQREAWRLGIPVLHSLRGALGPYSRKQGWWKKVPYYFLQERPWLQRAAGLHVTTHQEQRELNNLGLHSPRYLLPNPIDLENLGPNPERGADLRTQLRIDPDSPLMLICGRQHHKKGLDLLPSVLSRMQSKPWQLLIVGRDEDGSGDALLRALRNAGLGGRVHSLGIQPAAALTAVYNSADLLLLPSRHENFGNVVIEALACGCAVAISENTGVAEDLLEDAPPGFGAVLPRQSEAWSTWLMTWLSAPNRAGVSGAQWAAERYSIPAISKRALEIYCNILQNSAGQKCLE
;
A
#
# COMPACT_ATOMS: atom_id res chain seq x y z
N MET A 1 -8.37 -19.06 21.02
CA MET A 1 -7.18 -18.71 21.80
C MET A 1 -6.76 -17.30 21.40
N SER A 2 -6.52 -16.38 22.33
CA SER A 2 -6.04 -15.03 22.01
C SER A 2 -4.52 -15.09 21.85
N LEU A 3 -4.00 -14.58 20.74
CA LEU A 3 -2.55 -14.47 20.49
C LEU A 3 -2.04 -13.10 20.94
N VAL A 4 -0.78 -13.08 21.37
CA VAL A 4 0.00 -11.84 21.59
C VAL A 4 0.85 -11.58 20.35
N ILE A 5 0.40 -10.69 19.49
CA ILE A 5 1.03 -10.37 18.22
C ILE A 5 1.79 -9.05 18.36
N THR A 6 3.10 -9.09 18.17
CA THR A 6 3.91 -7.88 18.16
C THR A 6 4.21 -7.47 16.72
N HIS A 7 3.81 -6.26 16.35
CA HIS A 7 4.23 -5.63 15.10
C HIS A 7 5.40 -4.67 15.37
N ALA A 8 6.41 -4.69 14.49
CA ALA A 8 7.50 -3.75 14.55
C ALA A 8 7.69 -3.05 13.20
N ILE A 9 7.65 -1.74 13.21
CA ILE A 9 7.80 -0.88 12.04
C ILE A 9 8.50 0.41 12.46
N PRO A 10 9.46 0.95 11.67
CA PRO A 10 10.19 2.17 12.02
C PRO A 10 9.31 3.40 12.19
N VAL A 11 8.24 3.50 11.42
CA VAL A 11 7.29 4.63 11.41
C VAL A 11 5.87 4.09 11.44
N TYR A 12 5.03 4.63 12.33
CA TYR A 12 3.65 4.18 12.51
C TYR A 12 2.67 5.37 12.56
N ALA A 13 1.36 5.07 12.57
CA ALA A 13 0.30 6.06 12.75
C ALA A 13 0.56 6.97 13.97
N PRO A 14 0.31 8.29 13.91
CA PRO A 14 -0.33 9.02 12.83
C PRO A 14 0.63 9.66 11.79
N ALA A 15 1.82 9.14 11.59
CA ALA A 15 2.79 9.65 10.61
C ALA A 15 2.36 9.33 9.16
N TRP A 16 1.16 9.74 8.77
CA TRP A 16 0.51 9.41 7.48
C TRP A 16 1.27 9.88 6.24
N GLN A 17 2.16 10.87 6.37
CA GLN A 17 3.01 11.37 5.29
C GLN A 17 3.96 10.31 4.73
N PHE A 18 4.23 9.21 5.46
CA PHE A 18 5.01 8.07 4.97
C PHE A 18 4.20 7.08 4.11
N GLY A 19 2.90 7.32 3.97
CA GLY A 19 2.05 6.68 2.97
C GLY A 19 1.65 5.24 3.26
N GLY A 20 1.55 4.44 2.18
CA GLY A 20 0.92 3.12 2.19
C GLY A 20 1.35 2.13 3.28
N PRO A 21 2.65 1.96 3.58
CA PRO A 21 3.09 1.02 4.62
C PRO A 21 2.55 1.35 6.01
N VAL A 22 2.56 2.63 6.41
CA VAL A 22 2.03 3.07 7.71
C VAL A 22 0.53 2.78 7.79
N LEU A 23 -0.19 3.13 6.73
CA LEU A 23 -1.64 2.95 6.66
C LEU A 23 -2.04 1.47 6.69
N SER A 24 -1.39 0.62 5.89
CA SER A 24 -1.73 -0.80 5.81
C SER A 24 -1.34 -1.59 7.07
N VAL A 25 -0.23 -1.22 7.75
CA VAL A 25 0.14 -1.87 9.02
C VAL A 25 -0.81 -1.45 10.13
N SER A 26 -1.22 -0.16 10.23
CA SER A 26 -2.17 0.25 11.27
C SER A 26 -3.53 -0.44 11.09
N ARG A 27 -4.07 -0.45 9.88
CA ARG A 27 -5.32 -1.15 9.58
C ARG A 27 -5.28 -2.65 9.89
N LEU A 28 -4.16 -3.31 9.60
CA LEU A 28 -3.98 -4.72 9.95
C LEU A 28 -3.96 -4.92 11.48
N CYS A 29 -3.22 -4.09 12.20
CA CYS A 29 -3.15 -4.15 13.66
C CYS A 29 -4.52 -3.91 14.31
N GLU A 30 -5.24 -2.89 13.85
CA GLU A 30 -6.59 -2.54 14.29
C GLU A 30 -7.57 -3.69 14.03
N GLY A 31 -7.53 -4.29 12.85
CA GLY A 31 -8.38 -5.42 12.49
C GLY A 31 -8.11 -6.68 13.32
N LEU A 32 -6.85 -6.96 13.64
CA LEU A 32 -6.46 -8.06 14.53
C LEU A 32 -6.94 -7.82 15.97
N ALA A 33 -6.80 -6.58 16.47
CA ALA A 33 -7.29 -6.19 17.78
C ALA A 33 -8.83 -6.29 17.87
N ALA A 34 -9.55 -5.89 16.83
CA ALA A 34 -11.00 -6.02 16.71
C ALA A 34 -11.49 -7.49 16.74
N GLN A 35 -10.62 -8.44 16.34
CA GLN A 35 -10.89 -9.89 16.42
C GLN A 35 -10.53 -10.50 17.80
N GLY A 36 -10.18 -9.68 18.78
CA GLY A 36 -9.93 -10.11 20.17
C GLY A 36 -8.51 -10.59 20.45
N HIS A 37 -7.54 -10.27 19.58
CA HIS A 37 -6.13 -10.56 19.80
C HIS A 37 -5.43 -9.39 20.52
N GLN A 38 -4.41 -9.70 21.32
CA GLN A 38 -3.56 -8.68 21.92
C GLN A 38 -2.52 -8.22 20.91
N VAL A 39 -2.67 -7.00 20.40
CA VAL A 39 -1.77 -6.44 19.38
C VAL A 39 -0.91 -5.35 20.00
N LYS A 40 0.40 -5.54 19.93
CA LYS A 40 1.42 -4.57 20.36
C LYS A 40 2.17 -4.02 19.14
N VAL A 41 2.42 -2.71 19.11
CA VAL A 41 3.24 -2.09 18.07
C VAL A 41 4.46 -1.43 18.69
N ILE A 42 5.62 -1.77 18.17
CA ILE A 42 6.91 -1.18 18.53
C ILE A 42 7.37 -0.28 17.39
N THR A 43 7.54 1.02 17.65
CA THR A 43 7.87 2.01 16.62
C THR A 43 8.72 3.15 17.16
N THR A 44 9.06 4.10 16.30
CA THR A 44 9.73 5.36 16.69
C THR A 44 8.82 6.56 16.44
N ASN A 45 9.18 7.70 17.01
CA ASN A 45 8.49 8.97 16.74
C ASN A 45 8.98 9.66 15.44
N ALA A 46 9.61 8.92 14.53
CA ALA A 46 10.02 9.46 13.23
C ALA A 46 8.80 10.01 12.46
N GLY A 47 8.92 11.27 12.01
CA GLY A 47 7.82 11.97 11.33
C GLY A 47 6.76 12.55 12.24
N LEU A 48 6.95 12.52 13.55
CA LEU A 48 6.06 13.09 14.57
C LEU A 48 6.84 14.09 15.42
N PRO A 49 7.15 15.29 14.91
CA PRO A 49 7.99 16.27 15.60
C PRO A 49 7.37 16.73 16.94
N ASP A 50 6.05 16.81 16.98
CA ASP A 50 5.29 17.28 18.14
C ASP A 50 4.84 16.14 19.09
N PHE A 51 5.43 14.93 18.94
CA PHE A 51 5.07 13.81 19.81
C PHE A 51 5.54 14.08 21.26
N PRO A 52 4.65 13.97 22.26
CA PRO A 52 4.99 14.30 23.64
C PRO A 52 6.15 13.46 24.18
N SER A 53 7.21 14.11 24.64
CA SER A 53 8.41 13.41 25.13
C SER A 53 8.15 12.52 26.33
N GLU A 54 7.19 12.89 27.19
CA GLU A 54 6.76 12.14 28.37
C GLU A 54 6.02 10.84 28.04
N GLN A 55 5.54 10.68 26.81
CA GLN A 55 4.90 9.46 26.31
C GLN A 55 5.89 8.50 25.66
N LEU A 56 7.11 8.95 25.35
CA LEU A 56 8.11 8.10 24.76
C LEU A 56 8.50 6.94 25.69
N GLY A 57 8.53 5.73 25.12
CA GLY A 57 8.84 4.50 25.83
C GLY A 57 7.67 3.98 26.71
N LYS A 58 6.52 4.64 26.69
CA LYS A 58 5.31 4.20 27.41
C LYS A 58 4.28 3.67 26.41
N PRO A 59 3.56 2.57 26.74
CA PRO A 59 2.48 2.08 25.89
C PRO A 59 1.29 3.05 25.92
N ILE A 60 0.72 3.32 24.76
CA ILE A 60 -0.53 4.09 24.60
C ILE A 60 -1.52 3.27 23.77
N GLN A 61 -2.80 3.43 24.06
CA GLN A 61 -3.87 2.74 23.33
C GLN A 61 -4.33 3.56 22.12
N ARG A 62 -4.39 2.90 20.96
CA ARG A 62 -4.93 3.45 19.71
C ARG A 62 -5.80 2.41 19.01
N LEU A 63 -7.12 2.64 18.98
CA LEU A 63 -8.08 1.74 18.31
C LEU A 63 -7.87 0.25 18.67
N GLY A 64 -7.74 -0.04 19.98
CA GLY A 64 -7.54 -1.39 20.48
C GLY A 64 -6.10 -1.93 20.41
N VAL A 65 -5.18 -1.16 19.82
CA VAL A 65 -3.76 -1.53 19.66
C VAL A 65 -2.90 -0.83 20.71
N GLU A 66 -2.04 -1.58 21.41
CA GLU A 66 -1.04 -1.04 22.31
C GLU A 66 0.20 -0.58 21.52
N VAL A 67 0.46 0.72 21.46
CA VAL A 67 1.56 1.28 20.68
C VAL A 67 2.62 1.90 21.59
N THR A 68 3.88 1.53 21.43
CA THR A 68 5.01 2.15 22.15
C THR A 68 5.92 2.86 21.16
N TYR A 69 6.00 4.19 21.29
CA TYR A 69 6.88 5.05 20.49
C TYR A 69 8.19 5.29 21.21
N PHE A 70 9.29 5.16 20.50
CA PHE A 70 10.63 5.42 21.03
C PHE A 70 11.27 6.62 20.36
N PRO A 71 12.18 7.34 21.04
CA PRO A 71 12.88 8.47 20.44
C PRO A 71 13.70 7.98 19.26
N VAL A 72 13.55 8.65 18.11
CA VAL A 72 14.37 8.39 16.93
C VAL A 72 15.74 9.01 17.08
N ASN A 73 16.77 8.20 16.79
CA ASN A 73 18.14 8.66 16.58
C ASN A 73 18.43 8.55 15.08
N GLN A 74 17.93 9.51 14.31
CA GLN A 74 18.06 9.48 12.86
C GLN A 74 19.47 9.85 12.44
N LEU A 75 20.06 9.05 11.54
CA LEU A 75 21.28 9.37 10.85
C LEU A 75 21.05 9.24 9.35
N ASN A 76 20.98 10.36 8.65
CA ASN A 76 20.58 10.45 7.24
C ASN A 76 19.19 9.80 7.03
N SER A 77 19.07 8.83 6.08
CA SER A 77 17.85 8.09 5.79
C SER A 77 17.62 6.86 6.68
N THR A 78 18.53 6.55 7.63
CA THR A 78 18.41 5.38 8.50
C THR A 78 17.77 5.75 9.83
N ILE A 79 16.74 4.98 10.23
CA ILE A 79 16.07 5.12 11.51
C ILE A 79 16.73 4.19 12.51
N ARG A 80 17.12 4.75 13.64
CA ARG A 80 17.72 4.05 14.77
C ARG A 80 17.07 4.53 16.07
N SER A 81 17.08 3.70 17.11
CA SER A 81 16.65 4.08 18.45
C SER A 81 17.43 3.26 19.49
N ARG A 82 18.28 3.91 20.23
CA ARG A 82 19.03 3.26 21.33
C ARG A 82 18.10 2.84 22.46
N ALA A 83 17.11 3.68 22.75
CA ALA A 83 16.10 3.40 23.80
C ALA A 83 15.26 2.17 23.45
N LEU A 84 14.81 2.06 22.19
CA LEU A 84 14.09 0.89 21.71
C LEU A 84 14.94 -0.37 21.83
N ASN A 85 16.18 -0.34 21.35
CA ASN A 85 17.07 -1.50 21.40
C ASN A 85 17.27 -2.01 22.83
N LYS A 86 17.42 -1.10 23.81
CA LYS A 86 17.56 -1.46 25.23
C LYS A 86 16.27 -2.10 25.78
N ALA A 87 15.11 -1.71 25.28
CA ALA A 87 13.80 -2.18 25.75
C ALA A 87 13.34 -3.51 25.08
N LEU A 88 13.97 -3.92 23.95
CA LEU A 88 13.55 -5.07 23.15
C LEU A 88 13.30 -6.36 23.95
N PRO A 89 14.19 -6.79 24.89
CA PRO A 89 13.97 -8.03 25.62
C PRO A 89 12.64 -8.03 26.37
N LYS A 90 12.30 -6.90 27.01
CA LYS A 90 11.05 -6.74 27.74
C LYS A 90 9.82 -6.60 26.83
N LEU A 91 9.97 -5.92 25.70
CA LEU A 91 8.88 -5.69 24.76
C LEU A 91 8.45 -6.96 24.02
N LEU A 92 9.38 -7.88 23.83
CA LEU A 92 9.15 -9.11 23.06
C LEU A 92 8.88 -10.34 23.93
N GLN A 93 9.14 -10.30 25.25
CA GLN A 93 9.12 -11.49 26.11
C GLN A 93 7.82 -12.30 26.05
N ASP A 94 6.67 -11.65 25.87
CA ASP A 94 5.34 -12.27 25.86
C ASP A 94 4.77 -12.44 24.44
N ALA A 95 5.55 -12.15 23.41
CA ALA A 95 5.06 -12.24 22.04
C ALA A 95 5.04 -13.68 21.54
N ASP A 96 3.88 -14.12 21.04
CA ASP A 96 3.76 -15.40 20.33
C ASP A 96 4.41 -15.31 18.95
N LEU A 97 4.29 -14.16 18.28
CA LEU A 97 4.80 -13.89 16.94
C LEU A 97 5.21 -12.44 16.76
N LEU A 98 6.31 -12.23 16.04
CA LEU A 98 6.72 -10.90 15.58
C LEU A 98 6.43 -10.74 14.09
N HIS A 99 5.62 -9.73 13.73
CA HIS A 99 5.44 -9.29 12.35
C HIS A 99 6.28 -8.02 12.10
N LEU A 100 7.37 -8.14 11.36
CA LEU A 100 8.37 -7.09 11.17
C LEU A 100 8.28 -6.45 9.79
N SER A 101 8.21 -5.12 9.73
CA SER A 101 8.19 -4.32 8.49
C SER A 101 9.32 -3.29 8.50
N ALA A 102 10.58 -3.73 8.29
CA ALA A 102 11.74 -2.87 8.49
C ALA A 102 12.93 -3.18 7.56
N ILE A 103 12.68 -3.50 6.30
CA ILE A 103 13.73 -3.72 5.28
C ILE A 103 14.57 -2.45 5.06
N TRP A 104 15.88 -2.61 4.86
CA TRP A 104 16.88 -1.57 4.70
C TRP A 104 17.10 -0.68 5.93
N GLN A 105 16.57 -1.09 7.09
CA GLN A 105 16.72 -0.36 8.34
C GLN A 105 17.52 -1.20 9.36
N PRO A 106 18.65 -0.67 9.90
CA PRO A 106 19.40 -1.37 10.93
C PRO A 106 18.55 -1.74 12.17
N LEU A 107 17.52 -0.95 12.45
CA LEU A 107 16.57 -1.20 13.52
C LEU A 107 15.87 -2.55 13.33
N GLY A 108 15.46 -2.89 12.10
CA GLY A 108 14.80 -4.16 11.79
C GLY A 108 15.68 -5.38 12.10
N ILE A 109 16.97 -5.29 11.73
CA ILE A 109 17.93 -6.37 12.01
C ILE A 109 18.11 -6.58 13.52
N GLN A 110 18.17 -5.49 14.30
CA GLN A 110 18.32 -5.57 15.76
C GLN A 110 17.08 -6.21 16.41
N ILE A 111 15.89 -5.82 15.97
CA ILE A 111 14.62 -6.38 16.45
C ILE A 111 14.54 -7.87 16.10
N GLN A 112 14.87 -8.26 14.88
CA GLN A 112 14.82 -9.66 14.44
C GLN A 112 15.86 -10.53 15.17
N ARG A 113 17.06 -9.99 15.43
CA ARG A 113 18.08 -10.67 16.23
C ARG A 113 17.59 -10.98 17.64
N GLU A 114 16.92 -10.04 18.28
CA GLU A 114 16.38 -10.24 19.62
C GLU A 114 15.23 -11.23 19.63
N ALA A 115 14.32 -11.15 18.66
CA ALA A 115 13.25 -12.12 18.52
C ALA A 115 13.79 -13.56 18.33
N TRP A 116 14.82 -13.71 17.47
CA TRP A 116 15.49 -14.99 17.28
C TRP A 116 16.14 -15.52 18.58
N ARG A 117 16.82 -14.64 19.35
CA ARG A 117 17.40 -14.99 20.66
C ARG A 117 16.36 -15.49 21.66
N LEU A 118 15.16 -14.92 21.61
CA LEU A 118 14.03 -15.31 22.48
C LEU A 118 13.22 -16.48 21.92
N GLY A 119 13.58 -17.03 20.75
CA GLY A 119 12.86 -18.12 20.09
C GLY A 119 11.49 -17.73 19.55
N ILE A 120 11.25 -16.44 19.26
CA ILE A 120 10.00 -15.92 18.74
C ILE A 120 10.03 -16.03 17.21
N PRO A 121 9.03 -16.68 16.57
CA PRO A 121 8.95 -16.73 15.12
C PRO A 121 8.70 -15.35 14.51
N VAL A 122 9.40 -15.06 13.42
CA VAL A 122 9.32 -13.77 12.72
C VAL A 122 8.70 -13.94 11.35
N LEU A 123 7.59 -13.24 11.10
CA LEU A 123 7.07 -12.98 9.75
C LEU A 123 7.61 -11.65 9.26
N HIS A 124 8.47 -11.64 8.24
CA HIS A 124 9.11 -10.42 7.76
C HIS A 124 8.40 -9.88 6.52
N SER A 125 7.78 -8.71 6.63
CA SER A 125 7.05 -8.03 5.55
C SER A 125 7.99 -7.23 4.67
N LEU A 126 7.96 -7.46 3.36
CA LEU A 126 8.90 -6.90 2.38
C LEU A 126 8.39 -5.63 1.71
N ARG A 127 7.10 -5.55 1.42
CA ARG A 127 6.39 -4.37 0.87
C ARG A 127 7.08 -3.71 -0.33
N GLY A 128 7.53 -4.53 -1.30
CA GLY A 128 8.21 -4.07 -2.51
C GLY A 128 9.63 -3.55 -2.31
N ALA A 129 10.17 -3.63 -1.09
CA ALA A 129 11.50 -3.09 -0.80
C ALA A 129 12.63 -3.87 -1.49
N LEU A 130 12.41 -5.15 -1.83
CA LEU A 130 13.34 -6.02 -2.54
C LEU A 130 13.05 -6.13 -4.05
N GLY A 131 12.02 -5.46 -4.56
CA GLY A 131 11.71 -5.44 -5.99
C GLY A 131 12.81 -4.82 -6.85
N PRO A 132 12.88 -5.16 -8.15
CA PRO A 132 13.93 -4.73 -9.08
C PRO A 132 14.10 -3.21 -9.11
N TYR A 133 12.99 -2.48 -9.08
CA TYR A 133 13.01 -1.02 -9.06
C TYR A 133 13.68 -0.47 -7.79
N SER A 134 13.31 -0.97 -6.62
CA SER A 134 13.86 -0.52 -5.34
C SER A 134 15.36 -0.85 -5.21
N ARG A 135 15.78 -2.02 -5.73
CA ARG A 135 17.19 -2.45 -5.70
C ARG A 135 18.09 -1.61 -6.61
N LYS A 136 17.59 -1.14 -7.76
CA LYS A 136 18.35 -0.29 -8.69
C LYS A 136 18.75 1.05 -8.06
N GLN A 137 17.93 1.58 -7.16
CA GLN A 137 18.23 2.84 -6.47
C GLN A 137 19.33 2.64 -5.42
N GLY A 138 20.52 3.21 -5.64
CA GLY A 138 21.66 3.08 -4.73
C GLY A 138 22.19 1.64 -4.63
N TRP A 139 22.14 0.88 -5.73
CA TRP A 139 22.50 -0.54 -5.81
C TRP A 139 23.87 -0.85 -5.19
N TRP A 140 24.86 0.00 -5.36
CA TRP A 140 26.22 -0.19 -4.85
C TRP A 140 26.30 -0.20 -3.32
N LYS A 141 25.35 0.45 -2.60
CA LYS A 141 25.20 0.35 -1.15
C LYS A 141 24.29 -0.81 -0.75
N LYS A 142 23.21 -1.01 -1.50
CA LYS A 142 22.19 -2.01 -1.17
C LYS A 142 22.65 -3.44 -1.41
N VAL A 143 23.44 -3.71 -2.44
CA VAL A 143 23.92 -5.07 -2.72
C VAL A 143 24.79 -5.62 -1.58
N PRO A 144 25.87 -4.96 -1.15
CA PRO A 144 26.64 -5.48 -0.01
C PRO A 144 25.82 -5.53 1.29
N TYR A 145 24.98 -4.53 1.54
CA TYR A 145 24.10 -4.54 2.71
C TYR A 145 23.12 -5.72 2.70
N TYR A 146 22.54 -6.02 1.53
CA TYR A 146 21.67 -7.18 1.37
C TYR A 146 22.37 -8.47 1.74
N PHE A 147 23.51 -8.76 1.13
CA PHE A 147 24.20 -10.04 1.36
C PHE A 147 24.77 -10.16 2.77
N LEU A 148 25.27 -9.09 3.36
CA LEU A 148 25.92 -9.10 4.68
C LEU A 148 24.94 -8.93 5.85
N GLN A 149 23.85 -8.21 5.64
CA GLN A 149 22.94 -7.84 6.74
C GLN A 149 21.51 -8.39 6.53
N GLU A 150 20.85 -8.11 5.42
CA GLU A 150 19.42 -8.47 5.25
C GLU A 150 19.21 -9.96 4.98
N ARG A 151 19.89 -10.51 3.98
CA ARG A 151 19.69 -11.89 3.53
C ARG A 151 19.86 -12.93 4.65
N PRO A 152 20.89 -12.87 5.51
CA PRO A 152 21.04 -13.85 6.60
C PRO A 152 19.85 -13.87 7.58
N TRP A 153 19.24 -12.71 7.84
CA TRP A 153 18.09 -12.60 8.72
C TRP A 153 16.78 -12.95 8.01
N LEU A 154 16.62 -12.58 6.75
CA LEU A 154 15.49 -13.02 5.95
C LEU A 154 15.42 -14.55 5.82
N GLN A 155 16.57 -15.22 5.72
CA GLN A 155 16.65 -16.69 5.69
C GLN A 155 16.34 -17.35 7.05
N ARG A 156 16.47 -16.62 8.16
CA ARG A 156 16.09 -17.08 9.50
C ARG A 156 14.66 -16.76 9.88
N ALA A 157 13.97 -15.98 9.06
CA ALA A 157 12.57 -15.68 9.30
C ALA A 157 11.71 -16.94 9.14
N ALA A 158 10.70 -17.10 10.02
CA ALA A 158 9.72 -18.16 9.91
C ALA A 158 8.84 -18.04 8.66
N GLY A 159 8.78 -16.82 8.09
CA GLY A 159 8.15 -16.56 6.82
C GLY A 159 8.43 -15.15 6.28
N LEU A 160 8.23 -14.98 4.99
CA LEU A 160 8.29 -13.71 4.28
C LEU A 160 6.86 -13.32 3.85
N HIS A 161 6.40 -12.18 4.33
CA HIS A 161 5.13 -11.60 3.92
C HIS A 161 5.34 -10.82 2.63
N VAL A 162 4.63 -11.21 1.58
CA VAL A 162 4.52 -10.54 0.29
C VAL A 162 3.09 -10.06 0.09
N THR A 163 2.91 -8.89 -0.51
CA THR A 163 1.59 -8.29 -0.67
C THR A 163 0.90 -8.67 -1.97
N THR A 164 1.66 -9.18 -2.97
CA THR A 164 1.16 -9.51 -4.30
C THR A 164 1.92 -10.70 -4.91
N HIS A 165 1.31 -11.36 -5.88
CA HIS A 165 1.97 -12.38 -6.68
C HIS A 165 3.18 -11.83 -7.44
N GLN A 166 3.11 -10.60 -7.95
CA GLN A 166 4.24 -9.91 -8.55
C GLN A 166 5.43 -9.83 -7.57
N GLU A 167 5.21 -9.36 -6.33
CA GLU A 167 6.26 -9.29 -5.30
C GLU A 167 6.84 -10.68 -5.01
N GLN A 168 5.99 -11.71 -4.95
CA GLN A 168 6.44 -13.09 -4.75
C GLN A 168 7.39 -13.57 -5.85
N ARG A 169 7.10 -13.27 -7.12
CA ARG A 169 7.99 -13.61 -8.25
C ARG A 169 9.29 -12.82 -8.24
N GLU A 170 9.25 -11.55 -7.87
CA GLU A 170 10.43 -10.70 -7.76
C GLU A 170 11.49 -11.22 -6.79
N LEU A 171 11.10 -12.09 -5.85
CA LEU A 171 11.99 -12.73 -4.89
C LEU A 171 12.69 -13.99 -5.42
N ASN A 172 12.25 -14.58 -6.54
CA ASN A 172 12.76 -15.86 -7.02
C ASN A 172 14.28 -15.87 -7.25
N ASN A 173 14.85 -14.74 -7.67
CA ASN A 173 16.26 -14.61 -8.00
C ASN A 173 17.10 -14.05 -6.82
N LEU A 174 16.57 -14.03 -5.59
CA LEU A 174 17.27 -13.47 -4.43
C LEU A 174 17.92 -14.53 -3.53
N GLY A 175 17.76 -15.81 -3.85
CA GLY A 175 18.30 -16.92 -3.07
C GLY A 175 17.72 -16.97 -1.66
N LEU A 176 16.43 -16.61 -1.50
CA LEU A 176 15.67 -16.70 -0.25
C LEU A 176 14.83 -17.99 -0.26
N HIS A 177 14.99 -18.79 0.78
CA HIS A 177 14.33 -20.12 0.90
C HIS A 177 13.21 -20.13 1.95
N SER A 178 13.07 -19.08 2.75
CA SER A 178 12.00 -18.97 3.75
C SER A 178 10.62 -19.04 3.10
N PRO A 179 9.62 -19.67 3.73
CA PRO A 179 8.25 -19.74 3.25
C PRO A 179 7.71 -18.35 2.91
N ARG A 180 6.92 -18.25 1.85
CA ARG A 180 6.32 -16.98 1.41
C ARG A 180 4.83 -17.02 1.63
N TYR A 181 4.33 -16.01 2.32
CA TYR A 181 2.92 -15.86 2.64
C TYR A 181 2.35 -14.63 1.93
N LEU A 182 1.39 -14.86 1.05
CA LEU A 182 0.68 -13.80 0.35
C LEU A 182 -0.40 -13.23 1.26
N LEU A 183 -0.22 -11.99 1.68
CA LEU A 183 -1.16 -11.22 2.49
C LEU A 183 -1.31 -9.81 1.90
N PRO A 184 -2.38 -9.53 1.18
CA PRO A 184 -2.64 -8.22 0.60
C PRO A 184 -2.77 -7.11 1.66
N ASN A 185 -2.66 -5.85 1.22
CA ASN A 185 -2.92 -4.72 2.11
C ASN A 185 -4.40 -4.64 2.49
N PRO A 186 -4.75 -4.47 3.77
CA PRO A 186 -6.11 -4.17 4.17
C PRO A 186 -6.51 -2.76 3.75
N ILE A 187 -7.70 -2.63 3.22
CA ILE A 187 -8.31 -1.35 2.81
C ILE A 187 -9.47 -1.04 3.76
N ASP A 188 -9.54 0.20 4.20
CA ASP A 188 -10.65 0.71 5.00
C ASP A 188 -11.84 0.96 4.07
N LEU A 189 -12.75 0.00 4.03
CA LEU A 189 -13.95 0.05 3.20
C LEU A 189 -15.20 0.48 3.98
N GLU A 190 -15.10 0.74 5.27
CA GLU A 190 -16.21 1.31 6.05
C GLU A 190 -16.50 2.76 5.63
N ASN A 191 -15.44 3.49 5.30
CA ASN A 191 -15.51 4.88 4.85
C ASN A 191 -15.43 5.03 3.32
N LEU A 192 -15.20 3.94 2.59
CA LEU A 192 -15.10 3.91 1.13
C LEU A 192 -16.14 2.92 0.59
N GLY A 193 -17.15 3.45 -0.07
CA GLY A 193 -18.21 2.64 -0.69
C GLY A 193 -18.99 3.45 -1.71
N PRO A 194 -19.94 2.81 -2.43
CA PRO A 194 -20.79 3.50 -3.38
C PRO A 194 -21.61 4.60 -2.69
N ASN A 195 -21.43 5.83 -3.12
CA ASN A 195 -22.15 7.01 -2.65
C ASN A 195 -22.33 8.00 -3.82
N PRO A 196 -23.30 7.73 -4.72
CA PRO A 196 -23.52 8.53 -5.92
C PRO A 196 -23.81 10.01 -5.63
N GLU A 197 -24.49 10.32 -4.52
CA GLU A 197 -24.83 11.70 -4.14
C GLU A 197 -23.56 12.52 -3.89
N ARG A 198 -22.63 12.03 -3.09
CA ARG A 198 -21.33 12.71 -2.85
C ARG A 198 -20.53 12.86 -4.13
N GLY A 199 -20.61 11.92 -5.04
CA GLY A 199 -19.98 12.01 -6.35
C GLY A 199 -20.58 13.12 -7.20
N ALA A 200 -21.91 13.22 -7.26
CA ALA A 200 -22.66 14.25 -8.00
C ALA A 200 -22.38 15.65 -7.42
N ASP A 201 -22.35 15.77 -6.09
CA ASP A 201 -22.02 17.03 -5.41
C ASP A 201 -20.64 17.55 -5.82
N LEU A 202 -19.64 16.66 -5.85
CA LEU A 202 -18.27 17.03 -6.25
C LEU A 202 -18.23 17.43 -7.74
N ARG A 203 -18.94 16.74 -8.63
CA ARG A 203 -19.03 17.13 -10.04
C ARG A 203 -19.65 18.51 -10.19
N THR A 204 -20.71 18.81 -9.44
CA THR A 204 -21.37 20.13 -9.43
C THR A 204 -20.40 21.23 -8.95
N GLN A 205 -19.67 21.00 -7.86
CA GLN A 205 -18.66 21.94 -7.34
C GLN A 205 -17.55 22.22 -8.36
N LEU A 206 -17.14 21.23 -9.12
CA LEU A 206 -16.11 21.33 -10.15
C LEU A 206 -16.67 21.80 -11.51
N ARG A 207 -17.99 22.01 -11.62
CA ARG A 207 -18.69 22.38 -12.86
C ARG A 207 -18.44 21.37 -13.98
N ILE A 208 -18.38 20.09 -13.63
CA ILE A 208 -18.26 18.98 -14.58
C ILE A 208 -19.68 18.59 -15.02
N ASP A 209 -19.89 18.50 -16.34
CA ASP A 209 -21.14 18.00 -16.91
C ASP A 209 -21.42 16.59 -16.38
N PRO A 210 -22.63 16.34 -15.81
CA PRO A 210 -23.02 15.02 -15.32
C PRO A 210 -22.85 13.89 -16.35
N ASP A 211 -23.11 14.16 -17.61
CA ASP A 211 -23.05 13.20 -18.71
C ASP A 211 -21.63 13.03 -19.31
N SER A 212 -20.70 13.88 -18.91
CA SER A 212 -19.31 13.78 -19.39
C SER A 212 -18.55 12.70 -18.62
N PRO A 213 -17.94 11.70 -19.29
CA PRO A 213 -17.09 10.71 -18.64
C PRO A 213 -15.94 11.39 -17.89
N LEU A 214 -15.80 11.10 -16.59
CA LEU A 214 -14.76 11.64 -15.72
C LEU A 214 -13.70 10.58 -15.42
N MET A 215 -12.50 10.81 -15.94
CA MET A 215 -11.33 10.00 -15.59
C MET A 215 -10.62 10.58 -14.36
N LEU A 216 -10.01 9.73 -13.55
CA LEU A 216 -9.36 10.09 -12.29
C LEU A 216 -7.90 9.64 -12.27
N ILE A 217 -7.01 10.50 -11.84
CA ILE A 217 -5.67 10.17 -11.34
C ILE A 217 -5.68 10.46 -9.84
N CYS A 218 -5.48 9.44 -9.00
CA CYS A 218 -5.49 9.59 -7.55
C CYS A 218 -4.18 9.06 -6.92
N GLY A 219 -3.63 9.83 -6.00
CA GLY A 219 -2.41 9.52 -5.26
C GLY A 219 -1.24 10.44 -5.55
N ARG A 220 -0.06 10.13 -4.97
CA ARG A 220 1.16 10.93 -5.17
C ARG A 220 1.57 10.92 -6.63
N GLN A 221 1.75 12.10 -7.21
CA GLN A 221 2.24 12.25 -8.57
C GLN A 221 3.77 12.14 -8.53
N HIS A 222 4.29 11.08 -9.08
CA HIS A 222 5.69 10.72 -9.06
C HIS A 222 6.02 9.92 -10.32
N HIS A 223 7.24 9.96 -10.83
CA HIS A 223 7.63 9.31 -12.09
C HIS A 223 7.29 7.81 -12.15
N LYS A 224 7.24 7.12 -11.00
CA LYS A 224 6.79 5.72 -10.92
C LYS A 224 5.36 5.52 -11.41
N LYS A 225 4.49 6.54 -11.24
CA LYS A 225 3.09 6.48 -11.65
C LYS A 225 2.91 6.56 -13.17
N GLY A 226 3.99 6.85 -13.90
CA GLY A 226 4.02 6.75 -15.34
C GLY A 226 3.10 7.73 -16.06
N LEU A 227 2.83 8.91 -15.45
CA LEU A 227 1.92 9.93 -15.97
C LEU A 227 2.37 10.49 -17.33
N ASP A 228 3.64 10.31 -17.68
CA ASP A 228 4.24 10.68 -18.97
C ASP A 228 3.60 9.96 -20.17
N LEU A 229 2.90 8.83 -19.95
CA LEU A 229 2.15 8.13 -20.98
C LEU A 229 0.90 8.90 -21.42
N LEU A 230 0.23 9.57 -20.48
CA LEU A 230 -1.13 10.11 -20.66
C LEU A 230 -1.24 11.24 -21.68
N PRO A 231 -0.30 12.18 -21.84
CA PRO A 231 -0.43 13.22 -22.86
C PRO A 231 -0.60 12.67 -24.28
N SER A 232 0.19 11.67 -24.66
CA SER A 232 0.08 11.05 -25.98
C SER A 232 -1.21 10.23 -26.14
N VAL A 233 -1.71 9.62 -25.07
CA VAL A 233 -2.96 8.86 -25.05
C VAL A 233 -4.15 9.81 -25.17
N LEU A 234 -4.24 10.83 -24.31
CA LEU A 234 -5.38 11.74 -24.25
C LEU A 234 -5.49 12.65 -25.47
N SER A 235 -4.37 13.01 -26.10
CA SER A 235 -4.36 13.80 -27.34
C SER A 235 -5.05 13.08 -28.52
N ARG A 236 -5.02 11.76 -28.55
CA ARG A 236 -5.72 10.97 -29.57
C ARG A 236 -7.24 10.93 -29.39
N MET A 237 -7.74 11.37 -28.21
CA MET A 237 -9.16 11.34 -27.85
C MET A 237 -9.81 12.74 -27.84
N GLN A 238 -9.24 13.73 -28.51
CA GLN A 238 -9.74 15.11 -28.54
C GLN A 238 -11.19 15.22 -29.06
N SER A 239 -11.57 14.37 -30.01
CA SER A 239 -12.91 14.34 -30.61
C SER A 239 -14.01 13.77 -29.71
N LYS A 240 -13.65 13.12 -28.58
CA LYS A 240 -14.60 12.53 -27.62
C LYS A 240 -14.80 13.44 -26.41
N PRO A 241 -16.02 13.50 -25.83
CA PRO A 241 -16.24 14.19 -24.56
C PRO A 241 -15.58 13.38 -23.43
N TRP A 242 -14.79 14.05 -22.59
CA TRP A 242 -14.24 13.52 -21.36
C TRP A 242 -13.66 14.65 -20.51
N GLN A 243 -13.55 14.40 -19.20
CA GLN A 243 -12.89 15.27 -18.24
C GLN A 243 -11.85 14.44 -17.46
N LEU A 244 -10.85 15.09 -16.89
CA LEU A 244 -9.80 14.49 -16.07
C LEU A 244 -9.71 15.20 -14.72
N LEU A 245 -9.84 14.44 -13.64
CA LEU A 245 -9.62 14.89 -12.27
C LEU A 245 -8.27 14.35 -11.77
N ILE A 246 -7.41 15.24 -11.26
CA ILE A 246 -6.11 14.90 -10.67
C ILE A 246 -6.15 15.23 -9.18
N VAL A 247 -5.91 14.21 -8.34
CA VAL A 247 -5.94 14.32 -6.89
C VAL A 247 -4.65 13.76 -6.29
N GLY A 248 -4.00 14.55 -5.45
CA GLY A 248 -2.79 14.15 -4.75
C GLY A 248 -1.68 15.18 -4.84
N ARG A 249 -0.56 14.89 -4.16
CA ARG A 249 0.61 15.74 -4.12
C ARG A 249 1.52 15.48 -5.31
N ASP A 250 2.01 16.51 -5.95
CA ASP A 250 3.16 16.40 -6.86
C ASP A 250 4.45 16.31 -6.05
N GLU A 251 5.17 15.20 -6.20
CA GLU A 251 6.35 14.88 -5.39
C GLU A 251 7.66 15.20 -6.12
N ASP A 252 7.68 15.07 -7.45
CA ASP A 252 8.89 15.21 -8.26
C ASP A 252 8.70 16.02 -9.56
N GLY A 253 7.61 16.76 -9.67
CA GLY A 253 7.27 17.56 -10.86
C GLY A 253 6.58 16.77 -11.98
N SER A 254 6.27 15.47 -11.75
CA SER A 254 5.57 14.64 -12.74
C SER A 254 4.14 15.13 -13.02
N GLY A 255 3.45 15.64 -12.01
CA GLY A 255 2.11 16.24 -12.14
C GLY A 255 2.14 17.51 -12.94
N ASP A 256 3.05 18.43 -12.60
CA ASP A 256 3.24 19.67 -13.36
C ASP A 256 3.63 19.41 -14.82
N ALA A 257 4.47 18.42 -15.07
CA ALA A 257 4.84 18.02 -16.43
C ALA A 257 3.62 17.52 -17.23
N LEU A 258 2.75 16.69 -16.61
CA LEU A 258 1.49 16.25 -17.19
C LEU A 258 0.59 17.45 -17.52
N LEU A 259 0.36 18.35 -16.57
CA LEU A 259 -0.49 19.53 -16.74
C LEU A 259 0.02 20.45 -17.87
N ARG A 260 1.33 20.68 -17.95
CA ARG A 260 1.93 21.45 -19.04
C ARG A 260 1.73 20.77 -20.40
N ALA A 261 1.97 19.47 -20.48
CA ALA A 261 1.81 18.72 -21.72
C ALA A 261 0.36 18.73 -22.22
N LEU A 262 -0.62 18.57 -21.33
CA LEU A 262 -2.04 18.64 -21.68
C LEU A 262 -2.47 20.04 -22.10
N ARG A 263 -1.99 21.10 -21.47
CA ARG A 263 -2.24 22.50 -21.92
C ARG A 263 -1.66 22.76 -23.30
N ASN A 264 -0.44 22.31 -23.58
CA ASN A 264 0.19 22.46 -24.87
C ASN A 264 -0.54 21.69 -25.99
N ALA A 265 -1.23 20.61 -25.64
CA ALA A 265 -2.09 19.85 -26.54
C ALA A 265 -3.52 20.44 -26.69
N GLY A 266 -3.80 21.61 -26.09
CA GLY A 266 -5.13 22.22 -26.14
C GLY A 266 -6.18 21.57 -25.24
N LEU A 267 -5.77 20.69 -24.30
CA LEU A 267 -6.64 19.90 -23.43
C LEU A 267 -6.79 20.49 -22.02
N GLY A 268 -6.17 21.63 -21.76
CA GLY A 268 -6.16 22.27 -20.43
C GLY A 268 -7.54 22.52 -19.83
N GLY A 269 -8.53 22.88 -20.65
CA GLY A 269 -9.90 23.12 -20.21
C GLY A 269 -10.67 21.86 -19.76
N ARG A 270 -10.11 20.67 -19.96
CA ARG A 270 -10.70 19.39 -19.53
C ARG A 270 -10.11 18.86 -18.23
N VAL A 271 -9.18 19.58 -17.60
CA VAL A 271 -8.40 19.08 -16.47
C VAL A 271 -8.71 19.87 -15.21
N HIS A 272 -9.09 19.14 -14.16
CA HIS A 272 -9.33 19.64 -12.82
C HIS A 272 -8.25 19.10 -11.88
N SER A 273 -7.69 19.94 -11.01
CA SER A 273 -6.70 19.51 -10.01
C SER A 273 -7.11 19.98 -8.62
N LEU A 274 -7.22 19.03 -7.69
CA LEU A 274 -7.62 19.32 -6.30
C LEU A 274 -6.46 19.27 -5.29
N GLY A 275 -5.26 18.90 -5.73
CA GLY A 275 -4.14 18.71 -4.82
C GLY A 275 -4.40 17.60 -3.78
N ILE A 276 -3.82 17.75 -2.59
CA ILE A 276 -4.00 16.77 -1.49
C ILE A 276 -5.41 16.87 -0.94
N GLN A 277 -6.09 15.73 -0.82
CA GLN A 277 -7.41 15.64 -0.21
C GLN A 277 -7.33 14.84 1.11
N PRO A 278 -8.09 15.24 2.14
CA PRO A 278 -8.21 14.44 3.35
C PRO A 278 -8.93 13.11 3.05
N ALA A 279 -8.66 12.07 3.86
CA ALA A 279 -9.26 10.74 3.67
C ALA A 279 -10.79 10.77 3.57
N ALA A 280 -11.46 11.62 4.37
CA ALA A 280 -12.92 11.77 4.34
C ALA A 280 -13.47 12.30 3.00
N ALA A 281 -12.66 13.01 2.21
CA ALA A 281 -13.06 13.52 0.90
C ALA A 281 -12.86 12.48 -0.24
N LEU A 282 -12.05 11.44 -0.01
CA LEU A 282 -11.74 10.46 -1.07
C LEU A 282 -12.97 9.69 -1.53
N THR A 283 -13.96 9.48 -0.67
CA THR A 283 -15.24 8.86 -1.06
C THR A 283 -15.93 9.66 -2.16
N ALA A 284 -16.01 11.00 -2.01
CA ALA A 284 -16.56 11.86 -3.05
C ALA A 284 -15.73 11.81 -4.34
N VAL A 285 -14.40 11.80 -4.22
CA VAL A 285 -13.47 11.73 -5.36
C VAL A 285 -13.69 10.46 -6.18
N TYR A 286 -13.67 9.28 -5.55
CA TYR A 286 -13.85 8.02 -6.27
C TYR A 286 -15.28 7.85 -6.82
N ASN A 287 -16.29 8.32 -6.08
CA ASN A 287 -17.69 8.26 -6.54
C ASN A 287 -17.99 9.25 -7.68
N SER A 288 -17.25 10.37 -7.77
CA SER A 288 -17.40 11.31 -8.89
C SER A 288 -16.83 10.77 -10.20
N ALA A 289 -15.84 9.89 -10.13
CA ALA A 289 -15.12 9.37 -11.30
C ALA A 289 -15.78 8.10 -11.87
N ASP A 290 -15.69 7.95 -13.18
CA ASP A 290 -16.14 6.75 -13.88
C ASP A 290 -14.99 5.76 -14.08
N LEU A 291 -13.74 6.27 -14.24
CA LEU A 291 -12.57 5.47 -14.53
C LEU A 291 -11.31 6.00 -13.83
N LEU A 292 -10.68 5.20 -13.01
CA LEU A 292 -9.33 5.48 -12.48
C LEU A 292 -8.27 5.13 -13.54
N LEU A 293 -7.31 6.02 -13.79
CA LEU A 293 -6.15 5.79 -14.64
C LEU A 293 -4.89 5.58 -13.80
N LEU A 294 -4.25 4.42 -13.92
CA LEU A 294 -3.00 4.11 -13.21
C LEU A 294 -1.96 3.48 -14.15
N PRO A 295 -1.29 4.27 -15.02
CA PRO A 295 -0.30 3.80 -16.00
C PRO A 295 1.08 3.56 -15.37
N SER A 296 1.13 3.02 -14.18
CA SER A 296 2.35 2.91 -13.36
C SER A 296 3.47 2.14 -14.07
N ARG A 297 4.71 2.63 -13.92
CA ARG A 297 5.93 1.91 -14.32
C ARG A 297 6.22 0.75 -13.40
N HIS A 298 5.87 0.91 -12.14
CA HIS A 298 5.95 -0.11 -11.10
C HIS A 298 5.13 0.33 -9.89
N GLU A 299 4.20 -0.51 -9.47
CA GLU A 299 3.37 -0.32 -8.28
C GLU A 299 3.36 -1.61 -7.49
N ASN A 300 3.80 -1.58 -6.22
CA ASN A 300 3.91 -2.80 -5.43
C ASN A 300 2.56 -3.46 -5.13
N PHE A 301 1.53 -2.68 -4.84
CA PHE A 301 0.18 -3.16 -4.59
C PHE A 301 -0.84 -2.41 -5.45
N GLY A 302 -1.04 -1.12 -5.18
CA GLY A 302 -2.03 -0.29 -5.86
C GLY A 302 -3.30 -0.09 -5.04
N ASN A 303 -3.19 0.36 -3.78
CA ASN A 303 -4.34 0.61 -2.90
C ASN A 303 -5.46 1.39 -3.59
N VAL A 304 -5.09 2.43 -4.37
CA VAL A 304 -6.05 3.28 -5.10
C VAL A 304 -6.93 2.52 -6.09
N VAL A 305 -6.48 1.36 -6.59
CA VAL A 305 -7.25 0.49 -7.48
C VAL A 305 -8.39 -0.15 -6.70
N ILE A 306 -8.09 -0.69 -5.53
CA ILE A 306 -9.10 -1.32 -4.67
C ILE A 306 -10.06 -0.27 -4.11
N GLU A 307 -9.54 0.91 -3.72
CA GLU A 307 -10.34 2.04 -3.24
C GLU A 307 -11.32 2.53 -4.32
N ALA A 308 -10.88 2.60 -5.58
CA ALA A 308 -11.74 2.97 -6.71
C ALA A 308 -12.84 1.92 -6.96
N LEU A 309 -12.47 0.64 -7.04
CA LEU A 309 -13.43 -0.46 -7.21
C LEU A 309 -14.44 -0.53 -6.06
N ALA A 310 -13.99 -0.30 -4.82
CA ALA A 310 -14.86 -0.24 -3.65
C ALA A 310 -15.92 0.85 -3.74
N CYS A 311 -15.61 1.96 -4.42
CA CYS A 311 -16.58 3.02 -4.72
C CYS A 311 -17.34 2.81 -6.05
N GLY A 312 -17.19 1.65 -6.67
CA GLY A 312 -17.83 1.31 -7.95
C GLY A 312 -17.23 2.01 -9.17
N CYS A 313 -16.10 2.69 -9.04
CA CYS A 313 -15.35 3.28 -10.14
C CYS A 313 -14.60 2.18 -10.91
N ALA A 314 -14.66 2.20 -12.25
CA ALA A 314 -13.83 1.29 -13.06
C ALA A 314 -12.36 1.70 -13.02
N VAL A 315 -11.46 0.79 -13.44
CA VAL A 315 -10.01 1.03 -13.40
C VAL A 315 -9.33 0.66 -14.72
N ALA A 316 -8.44 1.52 -15.22
CA ALA A 316 -7.49 1.18 -16.27
C ALA A 316 -6.08 1.25 -15.67
N ILE A 317 -5.46 0.10 -15.53
CA ILE A 317 -4.18 -0.03 -14.86
C ILE A 317 -3.13 -0.67 -15.75
N SER A 318 -1.86 -0.37 -15.48
CA SER A 318 -0.78 -1.08 -16.16
C SER A 318 -0.58 -2.48 -15.57
N GLU A 319 -0.11 -3.40 -16.40
CA GLU A 319 0.33 -4.75 -16.02
C GLU A 319 1.41 -4.77 -14.92
N ASN A 320 2.10 -3.65 -14.71
CA ASN A 320 3.12 -3.47 -13.68
C ASN A 320 2.55 -3.01 -12.32
N THR A 321 1.25 -3.19 -12.11
CA THR A 321 0.56 -2.90 -10.86
C THR A 321 0.34 -4.20 -10.10
N GLY A 322 0.71 -4.25 -8.82
CA GLY A 322 0.72 -5.49 -8.06
C GLY A 322 -0.59 -6.26 -8.03
N VAL A 323 -1.74 -5.56 -7.99
CA VAL A 323 -3.08 -6.17 -8.04
C VAL A 323 -3.55 -6.54 -9.46
N ALA A 324 -2.72 -6.33 -10.48
CA ALA A 324 -3.10 -6.62 -11.86
C ALA A 324 -3.43 -8.10 -12.08
N GLU A 325 -2.70 -9.02 -11.43
CA GLU A 325 -2.97 -10.46 -11.55
C GLU A 325 -4.28 -10.86 -10.91
N ASP A 326 -4.59 -10.32 -9.74
CA ASP A 326 -5.85 -10.59 -9.05
C ASP A 326 -7.05 -10.17 -9.94
N LEU A 327 -6.90 -9.06 -10.70
CA LEU A 327 -7.91 -8.60 -11.64
C LEU A 327 -7.96 -9.42 -12.94
N LEU A 328 -6.84 -9.95 -13.40
CA LEU A 328 -6.82 -10.84 -14.59
C LEU A 328 -7.38 -12.21 -14.28
N GLU A 329 -7.26 -12.67 -13.03
CA GLU A 329 -7.74 -13.99 -12.59
C GLU A 329 -9.25 -13.99 -12.32
N ASP A 330 -9.74 -12.98 -11.57
CA ASP A 330 -11.13 -12.98 -11.09
C ASP A 330 -11.65 -11.55 -10.86
N ALA A 331 -11.69 -10.74 -11.91
CA ALA A 331 -12.22 -9.38 -11.79
C ALA A 331 -13.74 -9.33 -11.80
N PRO A 332 -14.35 -8.34 -11.11
CA PRO A 332 -15.79 -8.12 -11.18
C PRO A 332 -16.18 -7.61 -12.58
N PRO A 333 -17.41 -7.90 -13.05
CA PRO A 333 -17.92 -7.32 -14.29
C PRO A 333 -17.80 -5.79 -14.31
N GLY A 334 -17.34 -5.23 -15.42
CA GLY A 334 -17.21 -3.78 -15.59
C GLY A 334 -16.01 -3.17 -14.85
N PHE A 335 -15.08 -3.97 -14.34
CA PHE A 335 -13.90 -3.47 -13.60
C PHE A 335 -13.03 -2.53 -14.45
N GLY A 336 -13.00 -2.69 -15.77
CA GLY A 336 -12.14 -1.93 -16.67
C GLY A 336 -11.11 -2.79 -17.39
N ALA A 337 -9.79 -2.46 -17.26
CA ALA A 337 -8.76 -3.22 -17.95
C ALA A 337 -7.41 -3.21 -17.25
N VAL A 338 -6.64 -4.26 -17.48
CA VAL A 338 -5.20 -4.33 -17.28
C VAL A 338 -4.51 -4.21 -18.63
N LEU A 339 -3.65 -3.22 -18.82
CA LEU A 339 -3.08 -2.85 -20.12
C LEU A 339 -1.56 -2.86 -20.09
N PRO A 340 -0.90 -3.28 -21.18
CA PRO A 340 0.54 -3.09 -21.33
C PRO A 340 0.84 -1.59 -21.36
N ARG A 341 2.00 -1.18 -20.82
CA ARG A 341 2.35 0.24 -20.75
C ARG A 341 2.80 0.79 -22.12
N GLN A 342 1.90 0.82 -23.07
CA GLN A 342 2.06 1.30 -24.45
C GLN A 342 0.94 2.28 -24.78
N SER A 343 1.27 3.47 -25.32
CA SER A 343 0.28 4.53 -25.58
C SER A 343 -0.80 4.10 -26.55
N GLU A 344 -0.48 3.24 -27.49
CA GLU A 344 -1.42 2.71 -28.48
C GLU A 344 -2.48 1.81 -27.84
N ALA A 345 -2.07 0.85 -27.01
CA ALA A 345 -2.97 -0.04 -26.29
C ALA A 345 -3.93 0.76 -25.40
N TRP A 346 -3.42 1.76 -24.66
CA TRP A 346 -4.22 2.63 -23.83
C TRP A 346 -5.20 3.47 -24.64
N SER A 347 -4.75 4.08 -25.75
CA SER A 347 -5.61 4.89 -26.62
C SER A 347 -6.73 4.08 -27.24
N THR A 348 -6.41 2.88 -27.77
CA THR A 348 -7.40 1.99 -28.40
C THR A 348 -8.46 1.56 -27.38
N TRP A 349 -8.03 1.12 -26.20
CA TRP A 349 -8.96 0.69 -25.17
C TRP A 349 -9.84 1.85 -24.68
N LEU A 350 -9.24 3.00 -24.37
CA LEU A 350 -9.97 4.18 -23.89
C LEU A 350 -10.96 4.74 -24.93
N MET A 351 -10.62 4.71 -26.22
CA MET A 351 -11.55 5.10 -27.29
C MET A 351 -12.78 4.20 -27.31
N THR A 352 -12.62 2.91 -27.11
CA THR A 352 -13.71 1.94 -27.00
C THR A 352 -14.54 2.20 -25.75
N TRP A 353 -13.87 2.36 -24.60
CA TRP A 353 -14.54 2.62 -23.33
C TRP A 353 -15.34 3.93 -23.36
N LEU A 354 -14.80 5.02 -23.93
CA LEU A 354 -15.51 6.31 -24.09
C LEU A 354 -16.74 6.23 -25.01
N SER A 355 -16.86 5.21 -25.85
CA SER A 355 -18.06 5.02 -26.69
C SER A 355 -19.22 4.38 -25.92
N ALA A 356 -18.95 3.66 -24.83
CA ALA A 356 -19.91 3.06 -23.92
C ALA A 356 -19.31 3.01 -22.52
N PRO A 357 -19.22 4.15 -21.81
CA PRO A 357 -18.63 4.21 -20.48
C PRO A 357 -19.39 3.32 -19.51
N ASN A 358 -18.68 2.52 -18.74
CA ASN A 358 -19.24 1.68 -17.71
C ASN A 358 -18.46 1.82 -16.41
N ARG A 359 -19.09 1.42 -15.31
CA ARG A 359 -18.52 1.41 -13.96
C ARG A 359 -18.53 -0.01 -13.41
N ALA A 360 -17.64 -0.30 -12.47
CA ALA A 360 -17.65 -1.57 -11.74
C ALA A 360 -18.87 -1.71 -10.82
N GLY A 361 -19.46 -0.59 -10.40
CA GLY A 361 -20.69 -0.55 -9.64
C GLY A 361 -20.64 -1.36 -8.34
N VAL A 362 -21.78 -1.97 -7.99
CA VAL A 362 -21.93 -2.78 -6.76
C VAL A 362 -21.04 -4.02 -6.80
N SER A 363 -20.87 -4.65 -7.97
CA SER A 363 -20.01 -5.84 -8.10
C SER A 363 -18.55 -5.54 -7.79
N GLY A 364 -18.05 -4.38 -8.19
CA GLY A 364 -16.70 -3.91 -7.82
C GLY A 364 -16.56 -3.71 -6.31
N ALA A 365 -17.55 -3.10 -5.67
CA ALA A 365 -17.55 -2.88 -4.23
C ALA A 365 -17.58 -4.21 -3.44
N GLN A 366 -18.41 -5.16 -3.85
CA GLN A 366 -18.47 -6.49 -3.24
C GLN A 366 -17.15 -7.24 -3.39
N TRP A 367 -16.60 -7.28 -4.60
CA TRP A 367 -15.33 -7.95 -4.88
C TRP A 367 -14.19 -7.37 -4.02
N ALA A 368 -14.12 -6.03 -3.89
CA ALA A 368 -13.13 -5.37 -3.05
C ALA A 368 -13.32 -5.70 -1.56
N ALA A 369 -14.57 -5.71 -1.08
CA ALA A 369 -14.89 -5.99 0.32
C ALA A 369 -14.53 -7.41 0.73
N GLU A 370 -14.86 -8.40 -0.08
CA GLU A 370 -14.59 -9.81 0.19
C GLU A 370 -13.09 -10.12 0.26
N ARG A 371 -12.26 -9.43 -0.52
CA ARG A 371 -10.85 -9.74 -0.67
C ARG A 371 -9.90 -8.86 0.14
N TYR A 372 -10.26 -7.58 0.31
CA TYR A 372 -9.33 -6.56 0.80
C TYR A 372 -9.83 -5.76 2.00
N SER A 373 -11.05 -6.02 2.50
CA SER A 373 -11.51 -5.37 3.72
C SER A 373 -10.63 -5.70 4.91
N ILE A 374 -10.59 -4.81 5.90
CA ILE A 374 -9.83 -5.03 7.14
C ILE A 374 -10.19 -6.37 7.78
N PRO A 375 -11.48 -6.75 7.96
CA PRO A 375 -11.84 -8.04 8.51
C PRO A 375 -11.34 -9.24 7.68
N ALA A 376 -11.47 -9.19 6.35
CA ALA A 376 -11.04 -10.28 5.47
C ALA A 376 -9.53 -10.51 5.54
N ILE A 377 -8.73 -9.43 5.46
CA ILE A 377 -7.27 -9.52 5.51
C ILE A 377 -6.79 -9.91 6.92
N SER A 378 -7.42 -9.40 7.99
CA SER A 378 -7.05 -9.77 9.35
C SER A 378 -7.32 -11.24 9.64
N LYS A 379 -8.44 -11.79 9.15
CA LYS A 379 -8.72 -13.23 9.21
C LYS A 379 -7.63 -14.05 8.51
N ARG A 380 -7.28 -13.67 7.28
CA ARG A 380 -6.20 -14.33 6.51
C ARG A 380 -4.84 -14.22 7.21
N ALA A 381 -4.55 -13.08 7.84
CA ALA A 381 -3.33 -12.92 8.63
C ALA A 381 -3.27 -13.89 9.80
N LEU A 382 -4.37 -14.11 10.51
CA LEU A 382 -4.45 -15.08 11.61
C LEU A 382 -4.22 -16.52 11.14
N GLU A 383 -4.77 -16.89 10.00
CA GLU A 383 -4.53 -18.22 9.39
C GLU A 383 -3.02 -18.41 9.12
N ILE A 384 -2.34 -17.39 8.58
CA ILE A 384 -0.89 -17.41 8.36
C ILE A 384 -0.13 -17.50 9.69
N TYR A 385 -0.51 -16.72 10.70
CA TYR A 385 0.16 -16.74 12.01
C TYR A 385 0.01 -18.10 12.70
N CYS A 386 -1.19 -18.69 12.68
CA CYS A 386 -1.42 -20.02 13.22
C CYS A 386 -0.57 -21.08 12.52
N ASN A 387 -0.47 -21.00 11.19
CA ASN A 387 0.38 -21.91 10.40
C ASN A 387 1.87 -21.77 10.79
N ILE A 388 2.37 -20.55 10.93
CA ILE A 388 3.75 -20.29 11.37
C ILE A 388 4.00 -20.85 12.77
N LEU A 389 3.08 -20.65 13.70
CA LEU A 389 3.21 -21.12 15.09
C LEU A 389 3.21 -22.65 15.18
N GLN A 390 2.35 -23.32 14.42
CA GLN A 390 2.30 -24.79 14.35
C GLN A 390 3.61 -25.36 13.80
N ASN A 391 4.14 -24.80 12.73
CA ASN A 391 5.40 -25.24 12.12
C ASN A 391 6.60 -25.01 13.06
N SER A 392 6.60 -23.88 13.78
CA SER A 392 7.66 -23.56 14.75
C SER A 392 7.63 -24.45 16.00
N ALA A 393 6.45 -24.88 16.45
CA ALA A 393 6.30 -25.82 17.56
C ALA A 393 6.77 -27.24 17.18
N GLY A 394 6.48 -27.68 15.95
CA GLY A 394 6.94 -28.96 15.42
C GLY A 394 8.47 -29.04 15.26
N GLN A 395 9.12 -27.93 14.93
CA GLN A 395 10.59 -27.89 14.87
C GLN A 395 11.26 -27.97 16.24
N LYS A 396 10.64 -27.43 17.31
CA LYS A 396 11.17 -27.52 18.68
C LYS A 396 11.09 -28.89 19.28
N CYS A 397 10.28 -29.82 18.70
CA CYS A 397 10.21 -31.21 19.13
C CYS A 397 11.23 -32.13 18.40
N LEU A 398 11.94 -31.58 17.40
CA LEU A 398 12.93 -32.33 16.60
C LEU A 398 14.38 -31.89 16.89
N GLU A 399 14.59 -30.85 17.68
CA GLU A 399 15.88 -30.42 18.26
C GLU A 399 15.95 -30.83 19.76
#